data_1f01f4747c393d1c83e25adb6124d801
#
_entry.id   1f01f4747c393d1c83e25adb6124d801
#
_cell.length_a   1.000
_cell.length_b   1.000
_cell.length_c   1.000
_cell.angle_alpha   90.00
_cell.angle_beta   90.00
_cell.angle_gamma   90.00
#
_symmetry.space_group_name_H-M   'P 1'
#
loop_
_entity.id
_entity.type
_entity.pdbx_description
1 polymer ?
#
loop_
_entity_poly.entity_id
_entity_poly.type
_entity_poly.pdbx_seq_one_letter_code
_entity_poly.pdbx_strand_id
1 'polypeptide(L)'
;KKARLINCTFSHPQLADAPQTLSWKLEDTGWTIHNHANVFSRTGLDIGARFFMQHLPENLDGEIVDLGCGNGVIGLSLLAKNPQANVVFVDESPMAVDSSRLNVETNLPEAFERCEFMINNALSGVEPFRFNAVFCNPPFHQKHALTDNIAWEMFHHARRCLKINGELYIVANRHLDYFHKLKKIFGNCATIATNNKFVILKAVKQGRRR
;
A
#
# COMPACT_ATOMS: atom_id res chain seq x y z
N LYS A 1 -14.05 28.47 12.01
CA LYS A 1 -12.77 27.90 12.46
C LYS A 1 -11.71 28.99 12.40
N LYS A 2 -10.93 29.17 13.48
CA LYS A 2 -9.83 30.16 13.47
C LYS A 2 -8.59 29.45 12.90
N ALA A 3 -8.07 29.97 11.79
CA ALA A 3 -6.78 29.57 11.23
C ALA A 3 -5.69 30.51 11.78
N ARG A 4 -4.47 29.99 11.92
CA ARG A 4 -3.28 30.76 12.27
C ARG A 4 -2.24 30.53 11.19
N LEU A 5 -1.67 31.60 10.69
CA LEU A 5 -0.47 31.58 9.85
C LEU A 5 0.73 31.79 10.78
N ILE A 6 1.67 30.89 10.74
CA ILE A 6 2.93 30.98 11.46
C ILE A 6 4.01 31.29 10.42
N ASN A 7 4.65 32.45 10.57
CA ASN A 7 5.81 32.83 9.77
C ASN A 7 7.06 32.68 10.62
N CYS A 8 8.00 31.82 10.20
CA CYS A 8 9.26 31.59 10.87
C CYS A 8 10.41 32.09 10.01
N THR A 9 11.25 32.96 10.59
CA THR A 9 12.50 33.39 9.96
C THR A 9 13.68 32.89 10.77
N PHE A 10 14.69 32.32 10.10
CA PHE A 10 15.91 31.85 10.73
C PHE A 10 17.01 32.90 10.59
N SER A 11 17.51 33.39 11.71
CA SER A 11 18.63 34.35 11.74
C SER A 11 20.00 33.69 11.68
N HIS A 12 20.08 32.39 11.98
CA HIS A 12 21.30 31.56 11.87
C HIS A 12 20.95 30.21 11.26
N PRO A 13 21.42 29.88 10.04
CA PRO A 13 21.16 28.61 9.40
C PRO A 13 22.08 27.52 9.93
N GLN A 14 22.00 27.17 11.20
CA GLN A 14 22.39 25.83 11.62
C GLN A 14 21.22 24.91 11.25
N LEU A 15 21.32 24.33 10.06
CA LEU A 15 20.43 23.25 9.71
C LEU A 15 20.62 22.14 10.73
N ALA A 16 19.58 21.79 11.47
CA ALA A 16 19.59 20.55 12.22
C ALA A 16 19.89 19.41 11.25
N ASP A 17 20.64 18.43 11.73
CA ASP A 17 20.88 17.20 10.95
C ASP A 17 19.56 16.70 10.36
N ALA A 18 19.63 16.22 9.13
CA ALA A 18 18.45 15.67 8.45
C ALA A 18 17.75 14.65 9.36
N PRO A 19 16.41 14.63 9.41
CA PRO A 19 15.67 13.71 10.27
C PRO A 19 16.18 12.29 10.05
N GLN A 20 16.73 11.67 11.11
CA GLN A 20 17.25 10.32 11.01
C GLN A 20 16.13 9.35 10.63
N THR A 21 16.39 8.47 9.68
CA THR A 21 15.54 7.31 9.42
C THR A 21 15.49 6.45 10.68
N LEU A 22 14.28 6.02 11.07
CA LEU A 22 14.13 4.99 12.09
C LEU A 22 14.11 3.62 11.41
N SER A 23 14.75 2.65 12.01
CA SER A 23 14.74 1.28 11.48
C SER A 23 14.37 0.27 12.56
N TRP A 24 13.80 -0.85 12.13
CA TRP A 24 13.48 -2.00 12.95
C TRP A 24 13.62 -3.30 12.16
N LYS A 25 13.83 -4.42 12.87
CA LYS A 25 13.93 -5.73 12.24
C LYS A 25 12.55 -6.30 11.99
N LEU A 26 12.30 -6.76 10.75
CA LEU A 26 11.09 -7.51 10.43
C LEU A 26 11.28 -8.96 10.84
N GLU A 27 10.44 -9.43 11.76
CA GLU A 27 10.48 -10.78 12.29
C GLU A 27 10.38 -11.82 11.17
N ASP A 28 11.07 -12.94 11.33
CA ASP A 28 11.06 -14.10 10.43
C ASP A 28 11.61 -13.87 9.01
N THR A 29 12.18 -12.69 8.72
CA THR A 29 12.69 -12.38 7.37
C THR A 29 14.18 -12.05 7.32
N GLY A 30 14.76 -11.63 8.43
CA GLY A 30 16.11 -11.05 8.47
C GLY A 30 16.18 -9.61 7.94
N TRP A 31 15.11 -9.05 7.42
CA TRP A 31 15.07 -7.71 6.84
C TRP A 31 15.13 -6.59 7.88
N THR A 32 15.76 -5.50 7.50
CA THR A 32 15.76 -4.25 8.26
C THR A 32 14.88 -3.24 7.53
N ILE A 33 13.82 -2.80 8.17
CA ILE A 33 12.88 -1.84 7.59
C ILE A 33 13.25 -0.44 8.04
N HIS A 34 13.59 0.41 7.10
CA HIS A 34 13.92 1.82 7.28
C HIS A 34 12.70 2.69 7.01
N ASN A 35 12.54 3.74 7.80
CA ASN A 35 11.38 4.62 7.70
C ASN A 35 11.83 6.08 7.77
N HIS A 36 11.51 6.85 6.76
CA HIS A 36 11.62 8.31 6.82
C HIS A 36 10.59 8.93 7.78
N ALA A 37 10.66 10.24 7.97
CA ALA A 37 9.69 10.95 8.81
C ALA A 37 8.27 10.80 8.25
N ASN A 38 7.27 10.76 9.15
CA ASN A 38 5.84 10.70 8.82
C ASN A 38 5.37 9.50 7.99
N VAL A 39 6.17 8.43 7.90
CA VAL A 39 5.74 7.19 7.28
C VAL A 39 4.91 6.37 8.27
N PHE A 40 3.83 5.76 7.78
CA PHE A 40 2.98 4.88 8.60
C PHE A 40 3.77 3.68 9.13
N SER A 41 3.49 3.27 10.38
CA SER A 41 4.21 2.17 11.05
C SER A 41 5.72 2.38 11.19
N ARG A 42 6.13 3.62 11.49
CA ARG A 42 7.52 4.02 11.56
C ARG A 42 8.34 3.28 12.62
N THR A 43 7.71 2.83 13.71
CA THR A 43 8.37 2.21 14.87
C THR A 43 8.21 0.70 14.95
N GLY A 44 7.49 0.08 14.03
CA GLY A 44 7.25 -1.37 14.03
C GLY A 44 6.17 -1.76 13.04
N LEU A 45 6.04 -3.06 12.79
CA LEU A 45 5.08 -3.61 11.85
C LEU A 45 3.63 -3.41 12.32
N ASP A 46 2.80 -2.81 11.45
CA ASP A 46 1.35 -2.73 11.66
C ASP A 46 0.73 -4.14 11.75
N ILE A 47 -0.21 -4.31 12.69
CA ILE A 47 -0.85 -5.61 12.93
C ILE A 47 -1.67 -6.07 11.72
N GLY A 48 -2.34 -5.14 11.03
CA GLY A 48 -3.07 -5.43 9.80
C GLY A 48 -2.14 -5.84 8.66
N ALA A 49 -1.03 -5.13 8.49
CA ALA A 49 0.01 -5.49 7.52
C ALA A 49 0.60 -6.87 7.83
N ARG A 50 0.88 -7.20 9.10
CA ARG A 50 1.34 -8.54 9.53
C ARG A 50 0.36 -9.63 9.09
N PHE A 51 -0.91 -9.44 9.36
CA PHE A 51 -1.95 -10.40 8.97
C PHE A 51 -2.07 -10.53 7.44
N PHE A 52 -1.93 -9.42 6.72
CA PHE A 52 -1.96 -9.42 5.26
C PHE A 52 -0.78 -10.19 4.66
N MET A 53 0.45 -9.94 5.14
CA MET A 53 1.66 -10.61 4.68
C MET A 53 1.59 -12.13 4.78
N GLN A 54 0.93 -12.66 5.82
CA GLN A 54 0.74 -14.11 6.03
C GLN A 54 -0.17 -14.76 4.97
N HIS A 55 -0.96 -13.95 4.25
CA HIS A 55 -1.98 -14.44 3.30
C HIS A 55 -1.77 -13.87 1.88
N LEU A 56 -0.61 -13.29 1.60
CA LEU A 56 -0.27 -12.85 0.26
C LEU A 56 -0.15 -14.05 -0.68
N PRO A 57 -0.73 -13.96 -1.89
CA PRO A 57 -0.63 -15.05 -2.87
C PRO A 57 0.82 -15.20 -3.38
N GLU A 58 1.10 -16.40 -3.84
CA GLU A 58 2.36 -16.77 -4.48
C GLU A 58 2.13 -17.10 -5.96
N ASN A 59 3.22 -17.10 -6.75
CA ASN A 59 3.20 -17.40 -8.18
C ASN A 59 2.40 -16.39 -9.02
N LEU A 60 2.34 -15.13 -8.59
CA LEU A 60 1.84 -14.05 -9.42
C LEU A 60 2.89 -13.68 -10.49
N ASP A 61 2.42 -13.20 -11.61
CA ASP A 61 3.20 -12.68 -12.72
C ASP A 61 2.74 -11.28 -13.15
N GLY A 62 3.46 -10.68 -14.11
CA GLY A 62 3.14 -9.38 -14.66
C GLY A 62 3.30 -8.24 -13.65
N GLU A 63 2.60 -7.15 -13.87
CA GLU A 63 2.67 -5.97 -13.01
C GLU A 63 1.63 -6.04 -11.89
N ILE A 64 2.11 -5.92 -10.65
CA ILE A 64 1.28 -5.87 -9.43
C ILE A 64 1.59 -4.60 -8.63
N VAL A 65 0.65 -4.13 -7.83
CA VAL A 65 0.76 -2.84 -7.13
C VAL A 65 0.64 -3.03 -5.63
N ASP A 66 1.56 -2.41 -4.88
CA ASP A 66 1.39 -2.07 -3.45
C ASP A 66 0.83 -0.65 -3.37
N LEU A 67 -0.49 -0.53 -3.18
CA LEU A 67 -1.24 0.73 -3.21
C LEU A 67 -1.39 1.31 -1.81
N GLY A 68 -0.83 2.49 -1.58
CA GLY A 68 -0.62 3.06 -0.26
C GLY A 68 0.54 2.34 0.44
N CYS A 69 1.69 2.28 -0.25
CA CYS A 69 2.77 1.37 0.10
C CYS A 69 3.44 1.67 1.47
N GLY A 70 3.35 2.92 1.97
CA GLY A 70 4.00 3.29 3.22
C GLY A 70 5.51 3.02 3.18
N ASN A 71 5.99 2.17 4.08
CA ASN A 71 7.39 1.72 4.09
C ASN A 71 7.69 0.53 3.16
N GLY A 72 6.69 0.06 2.41
CA GLY A 72 6.86 -0.97 1.38
C GLY A 72 6.92 -2.42 1.87
N VAL A 73 6.58 -2.72 3.12
CA VAL A 73 6.68 -4.11 3.64
C VAL A 73 5.80 -5.10 2.88
N ILE A 74 4.62 -4.66 2.39
CA ILE A 74 3.74 -5.50 1.57
C ILE A 74 4.39 -5.76 0.21
N GLY A 75 4.85 -4.70 -0.47
CA GLY A 75 5.54 -4.80 -1.76
C GLY A 75 6.82 -5.65 -1.69
N LEU A 76 7.64 -5.50 -0.63
CA LEU A 76 8.80 -6.36 -0.39
C LEU A 76 8.39 -7.84 -0.28
N SER A 77 7.34 -8.11 0.48
CA SER A 77 6.85 -9.48 0.66
C SER A 77 6.32 -10.07 -0.65
N LEU A 78 5.66 -9.23 -1.47
CA LEU A 78 5.20 -9.62 -2.80
C LEU A 78 6.38 -9.93 -3.73
N LEU A 79 7.45 -9.10 -3.73
CA LEU A 79 8.67 -9.35 -4.51
C LEU A 79 9.35 -10.66 -4.17
N ALA A 80 9.46 -10.97 -2.87
CA ALA A 80 10.08 -12.20 -2.39
C ALA A 80 9.26 -13.45 -2.74
N LYS A 81 7.93 -13.37 -2.65
CA LYS A 81 7.02 -14.49 -2.93
C LYS A 81 6.76 -14.71 -4.43
N ASN A 82 6.97 -13.70 -5.26
CA ASN A 82 6.58 -13.69 -6.66
C ASN A 82 7.75 -13.25 -7.58
N PRO A 83 8.71 -14.14 -7.84
CA PRO A 83 9.93 -13.82 -8.60
C PRO A 83 9.66 -13.43 -10.07
N GLN A 84 8.48 -13.75 -10.60
CA GLN A 84 8.07 -13.41 -11.98
C GLN A 84 7.27 -12.10 -12.07
N ALA A 85 6.92 -11.50 -10.93
CA ALA A 85 6.15 -10.26 -10.91
C ALA A 85 7.06 -9.02 -10.87
N ASN A 86 6.58 -7.93 -11.49
CA ASN A 86 7.09 -6.58 -11.27
C ASN A 86 6.18 -5.87 -10.27
N VAL A 87 6.75 -5.15 -9.32
CA VAL A 87 5.99 -4.47 -8.25
C VAL A 87 6.07 -2.97 -8.40
N VAL A 88 4.92 -2.32 -8.46
CA VAL A 88 4.78 -0.86 -8.44
C VAL A 88 4.40 -0.42 -7.04
N PHE A 89 5.25 0.35 -6.40
CA PHE A 89 5.01 0.95 -5.08
C PHE A 89 4.40 2.32 -5.27
N VAL A 90 3.19 2.53 -4.76
CA VAL A 90 2.44 3.78 -4.94
C VAL A 90 2.02 4.36 -3.60
N ASP A 91 2.36 5.61 -3.35
CA ASP A 91 1.90 6.38 -2.19
C ASP A 91 1.79 7.87 -2.56
N GLU A 92 0.94 8.63 -1.88
CA GLU A 92 0.86 10.08 -2.03
C GLU A 92 2.04 10.79 -1.35
N SER A 93 2.64 10.16 -0.35
CA SER A 93 3.77 10.68 0.41
C SER A 93 5.11 10.37 -0.25
N PRO A 94 5.90 11.38 -0.66
CA PRO A 94 7.26 11.15 -1.13
C PRO A 94 8.12 10.37 -0.14
N MET A 95 7.98 10.65 1.17
CA MET A 95 8.71 9.96 2.23
C MET A 95 8.37 8.47 2.32
N ALA A 96 7.12 8.09 2.02
CA ALA A 96 6.71 6.69 1.97
C ALA A 96 7.34 5.99 0.76
N VAL A 97 7.27 6.59 -0.41
CA VAL A 97 7.87 6.06 -1.65
C VAL A 97 9.39 5.92 -1.50
N ASP A 98 10.08 6.92 -0.93
CA ASP A 98 11.52 6.85 -0.67
C ASP A 98 11.87 5.78 0.36
N SER A 99 11.03 5.59 1.39
CA SER A 99 11.22 4.50 2.36
C SER A 99 11.07 3.13 1.69
N SER A 100 10.07 2.96 0.82
CA SER A 100 9.89 1.73 0.05
C SER A 100 11.09 1.42 -0.85
N ARG A 101 11.60 2.43 -1.57
CA ARG A 101 12.80 2.33 -2.40
C ARG A 101 14.00 1.88 -1.58
N LEU A 102 14.30 2.58 -0.48
CA LEU A 102 15.41 2.27 0.42
C LEU A 102 15.30 0.84 0.96
N ASN A 103 14.09 0.39 1.28
CA ASN A 103 13.85 -0.94 1.81
C ASN A 103 14.04 -2.03 0.75
N VAL A 104 13.70 -1.80 -0.51
CA VAL A 104 14.03 -2.72 -1.60
C VAL A 104 15.54 -2.78 -1.81
N GLU A 105 16.22 -1.64 -1.93
CA GLU A 105 17.68 -1.56 -2.10
C GLU A 105 18.44 -2.26 -0.97
N THR A 106 17.94 -2.15 0.26
CA THR A 106 18.60 -2.72 1.44
C THR A 106 18.39 -4.23 1.57
N ASN A 107 17.17 -4.71 1.29
CA ASN A 107 16.75 -6.07 1.65
C ASN A 107 16.63 -7.04 0.46
N LEU A 108 16.37 -6.51 -0.75
CA LEU A 108 16.21 -7.28 -1.99
C LEU A 108 16.81 -6.55 -3.18
N PRO A 109 18.14 -6.19 -3.13
CA PRO A 109 18.76 -5.40 -4.20
C PRO A 109 18.68 -6.07 -5.57
N GLU A 110 18.68 -7.39 -5.63
CA GLU A 110 18.52 -8.17 -6.87
C GLU A 110 17.16 -8.03 -7.52
N ALA A 111 16.14 -7.62 -6.75
CA ALA A 111 14.78 -7.40 -7.25
C ALA A 111 14.52 -5.95 -7.68
N PHE A 112 15.47 -5.03 -7.48
CA PHE A 112 15.28 -3.60 -7.71
C PHE A 112 14.83 -3.27 -9.15
N GLU A 113 15.40 -3.93 -10.15
CA GLU A 113 15.04 -3.76 -11.56
C GLU A 113 13.60 -4.19 -11.89
N ARG A 114 12.94 -4.91 -10.99
CA ARG A 114 11.53 -5.31 -11.09
C ARG A 114 10.59 -4.35 -10.35
N CYS A 115 11.11 -3.19 -9.90
CA CYS A 115 10.35 -2.23 -9.09
C CYS A 115 10.15 -0.92 -9.83
N GLU A 116 8.95 -0.36 -9.68
CA GLU A 116 8.63 1.02 -10.02
C GLU A 116 8.18 1.75 -8.75
N PHE A 117 8.57 3.01 -8.58
CA PHE A 117 8.25 3.82 -7.42
C PHE A 117 7.51 5.08 -7.87
N MET A 118 6.26 5.23 -7.46
CA MET A 118 5.36 6.24 -7.97
C MET A 118 4.77 7.10 -6.84
N ILE A 119 5.05 8.39 -6.84
CA ILE A 119 4.35 9.36 -5.99
C ILE A 119 3.05 9.72 -6.70
N ASN A 120 1.90 9.30 -6.15
CA ASN A 120 0.61 9.54 -6.80
C ASN A 120 -0.55 9.47 -5.79
N ASN A 121 -1.59 10.25 -6.04
CA ASN A 121 -2.86 10.11 -5.33
C ASN A 121 -3.59 8.85 -5.84
N ALA A 122 -3.48 7.78 -5.06
CA ALA A 122 -3.90 6.43 -5.46
C ALA A 122 -3.36 6.08 -6.87
N LEU A 123 -4.21 5.70 -7.82
CA LEU A 123 -3.84 5.44 -9.21
C LEU A 123 -4.45 6.49 -10.17
N SER A 124 -4.49 7.76 -9.73
CA SER A 124 -4.98 8.86 -10.56
C SER A 124 -4.11 9.01 -11.82
N GLY A 125 -4.74 9.15 -12.98
CA GLY A 125 -4.02 9.30 -14.26
C GLY A 125 -3.26 8.08 -14.78
N VAL A 126 -3.16 7.00 -13.99
CA VAL A 126 -2.53 5.75 -14.43
C VAL A 126 -3.38 5.07 -15.50
N GLU A 127 -2.73 4.47 -16.49
CA GLU A 127 -3.38 3.82 -17.63
C GLU A 127 -4.35 2.70 -17.16
N PRO A 128 -5.55 2.61 -17.76
CA PRO A 128 -6.49 1.52 -17.47
C PRO A 128 -5.94 0.18 -17.98
N PHE A 129 -6.36 -0.92 -17.33
CA PHE A 129 -5.99 -2.29 -17.70
C PHE A 129 -4.49 -2.61 -17.67
N ARG A 130 -3.73 -1.91 -16.83
CA ARG A 130 -2.29 -2.11 -16.68
C ARG A 130 -1.93 -3.30 -15.78
N PHE A 131 -2.59 -3.45 -14.63
CA PHE A 131 -2.15 -4.32 -13.55
C PHE A 131 -2.85 -5.67 -13.50
N ASN A 132 -2.08 -6.71 -13.13
CA ASN A 132 -2.58 -8.06 -12.87
C ASN A 132 -3.23 -8.17 -11.48
N ALA A 133 -2.62 -7.53 -10.48
CA ALA A 133 -3.18 -7.47 -9.13
C ALA A 133 -2.85 -6.14 -8.44
N VAL A 134 -3.71 -5.74 -7.49
CA VAL A 134 -3.52 -4.58 -6.61
C VAL A 134 -3.67 -5.05 -5.17
N PHE A 135 -2.71 -4.70 -4.31
CA PHE A 135 -2.71 -4.96 -2.87
C PHE A 135 -2.84 -3.64 -2.15
N CYS A 136 -3.72 -3.56 -1.17
CA CYS A 136 -3.97 -2.32 -0.45
C CYS A 136 -4.24 -2.58 1.03
N ASN A 137 -3.50 -1.87 1.88
CA ASN A 137 -3.80 -1.71 3.30
C ASN A 137 -4.30 -0.26 3.50
N PRO A 138 -5.58 0.02 3.28
CA PRO A 138 -6.10 1.38 3.26
C PRO A 138 -6.04 2.01 4.66
N PRO A 139 -5.99 3.36 4.78
CA PRO A 139 -5.94 4.02 6.08
C PRO A 139 -7.21 3.75 6.90
N PHE A 140 -7.06 3.35 8.18
CA PHE A 140 -8.17 3.00 9.07
C PHE A 140 -8.44 4.00 10.20
N HIS A 141 -7.53 4.94 10.45
CA HIS A 141 -7.44 5.65 11.72
C HIS A 141 -7.89 7.11 11.72
N GLN A 142 -8.42 7.62 10.61
CA GLN A 142 -8.89 9.00 10.56
C GLN A 142 -10.42 9.08 10.52
N LYS A 143 -10.98 10.16 11.09
CA LYS A 143 -12.43 10.46 11.21
C LYS A 143 -13.27 9.83 10.09
N HIS A 144 -14.10 8.89 10.41
CA HIS A 144 -14.80 7.93 9.55
C HIS A 144 -15.21 8.41 8.14
N ALA A 145 -15.67 9.63 7.97
CA ALA A 145 -16.15 10.12 6.67
C ALA A 145 -15.01 10.41 5.65
N LEU A 146 -13.84 10.87 6.10
CA LEU A 146 -12.72 11.17 5.20
C LEU A 146 -12.01 9.89 4.73
N THR A 147 -11.77 8.96 5.64
CA THR A 147 -11.13 7.67 5.33
C THR A 147 -11.99 6.79 4.44
N ASP A 148 -13.29 6.84 4.61
CA ASP A 148 -14.24 6.12 3.75
C ASP A 148 -14.17 6.62 2.30
N ASN A 149 -14.02 7.94 2.09
CA ASN A 149 -13.89 8.51 0.76
C ASN A 149 -12.55 8.13 0.11
N ILE A 150 -11.45 8.16 0.87
CA ILE A 150 -10.12 7.77 0.38
C ILE A 150 -10.11 6.30 -0.06
N ALA A 151 -10.58 5.40 0.80
CA ALA A 151 -10.65 3.98 0.46
C ALA A 151 -11.56 3.72 -0.76
N TRP A 152 -12.69 4.43 -0.85
CA TRP A 152 -13.60 4.35 -1.99
C TRP A 152 -12.92 4.76 -3.30
N GLU A 153 -12.17 5.86 -3.29
CA GLU A 153 -11.40 6.34 -4.44
C GLU A 153 -10.32 5.33 -4.84
N MET A 154 -9.54 4.82 -3.86
CA MET A 154 -8.52 3.79 -4.08
C MET A 154 -9.11 2.55 -4.76
N PHE A 155 -10.28 2.07 -4.33
CA PHE A 155 -10.92 0.89 -4.92
C PHE A 155 -11.44 1.14 -6.33
N HIS A 156 -11.96 2.33 -6.63
CA HIS A 156 -12.39 2.71 -7.98
C HIS A 156 -11.20 2.82 -8.93
N HIS A 157 -10.10 3.45 -8.50
CA HIS A 157 -8.87 3.53 -9.27
C HIS A 157 -8.27 2.14 -9.50
N ALA A 158 -8.21 1.29 -8.48
CA ALA A 158 -7.76 -0.10 -8.61
C ALA A 158 -8.59 -0.85 -9.66
N ARG A 159 -9.94 -0.79 -9.59
CA ARG A 159 -10.80 -1.43 -10.57
C ARG A 159 -10.56 -0.91 -12.00
N ARG A 160 -10.34 0.40 -12.17
CA ARG A 160 -10.06 0.99 -13.48
C ARG A 160 -8.74 0.45 -14.05
N CYS A 161 -7.68 0.42 -13.23
CA CYS A 161 -6.33 0.07 -13.66
C CYS A 161 -6.06 -1.44 -13.73
N LEU A 162 -6.87 -2.27 -13.09
CA LEU A 162 -6.78 -3.72 -13.21
C LEU A 162 -7.12 -4.19 -14.63
N LYS A 163 -6.42 -5.22 -15.12
CA LYS A 163 -6.79 -6.01 -16.30
C LYS A 163 -8.10 -6.76 -16.07
N ILE A 164 -8.72 -7.28 -17.12
CA ILE A 164 -9.81 -8.25 -16.97
C ILE A 164 -9.25 -9.50 -16.28
N ASN A 165 -9.99 -10.02 -15.32
CA ASN A 165 -9.60 -11.06 -14.37
C ASN A 165 -8.50 -10.64 -13.38
N GLY A 166 -8.04 -9.37 -13.42
CA GLY A 166 -7.14 -8.83 -12.41
C GLY A 166 -7.83 -8.73 -11.03
N GLU A 167 -7.04 -8.84 -9.99
CA GLU A 167 -7.49 -9.04 -8.63
C GLU A 167 -7.13 -7.86 -7.71
N LEU A 168 -8.08 -7.41 -6.91
CA LEU A 168 -7.82 -6.50 -5.79
C LEU A 168 -7.85 -7.28 -4.48
N TYR A 169 -6.77 -7.18 -3.69
CA TYR A 169 -6.69 -7.69 -2.33
C TYR A 169 -6.61 -6.53 -1.36
N ILE A 170 -7.39 -6.58 -0.30
CA ILE A 170 -7.31 -5.61 0.80
C ILE A 170 -7.30 -6.30 2.15
N VAL A 171 -6.61 -5.69 3.11
CA VAL A 171 -6.82 -5.98 4.54
C VAL A 171 -7.64 -4.86 5.15
N ALA A 172 -8.57 -5.18 6.04
CA ALA A 172 -9.43 -4.21 6.69
C ALA A 172 -9.81 -4.66 8.11
N ASN A 173 -10.17 -3.70 8.97
CA ASN A 173 -10.86 -4.02 10.22
C ASN A 173 -12.24 -4.60 9.92
N ARG A 174 -12.64 -5.66 10.62
CA ARG A 174 -13.91 -6.37 10.39
C ARG A 174 -15.15 -5.50 10.56
N HIS A 175 -15.10 -4.45 11.37
CA HIS A 175 -16.23 -3.53 11.57
C HIS A 175 -16.45 -2.56 10.40
N LEU A 176 -15.50 -2.49 9.45
CA LEU A 176 -15.64 -1.67 8.26
C LEU A 176 -16.40 -2.45 7.18
N ASP A 177 -17.40 -1.81 6.58
CA ASP A 177 -18.27 -2.45 5.57
C ASP A 177 -17.61 -2.48 4.17
N TYR A 178 -16.33 -2.91 4.12
CA TYR A 178 -15.60 -2.96 2.84
C TYR A 178 -16.03 -4.13 1.96
N PHE A 179 -16.57 -5.20 2.53
CA PHE A 179 -17.11 -6.30 1.75
C PHE A 179 -18.22 -5.83 0.81
N HIS A 180 -19.21 -5.11 1.32
CA HIS A 180 -20.31 -4.59 0.51
C HIS A 180 -19.86 -3.48 -0.44
N LYS A 181 -18.90 -2.65 -0.02
CA LYS A 181 -18.29 -1.64 -0.89
C LYS A 181 -17.61 -2.27 -2.09
N LEU A 182 -16.77 -3.28 -1.88
CA LEU A 182 -16.11 -4.01 -2.98
C LEU A 182 -17.11 -4.73 -3.86
N LYS A 183 -18.11 -5.40 -3.26
CA LYS A 183 -19.17 -6.07 -4.02
C LYS A 183 -19.95 -5.08 -4.89
N LYS A 184 -20.20 -3.85 -4.41
CA LYS A 184 -20.86 -2.79 -5.19
C LYS A 184 -19.98 -2.32 -6.35
N ILE A 185 -18.66 -2.16 -6.14
CA ILE A 185 -17.72 -1.67 -7.17
C ILE A 185 -17.41 -2.76 -8.20
N PHE A 186 -17.09 -3.98 -7.78
CA PHE A 186 -16.60 -5.05 -8.64
C PHE A 186 -17.69 -6.03 -9.11
N GLY A 187 -18.85 -6.05 -8.46
CA GLY A 187 -19.90 -7.06 -8.67
C GLY A 187 -19.65 -8.37 -7.91
N ASN A 188 -18.50 -8.52 -7.29
CA ASN A 188 -18.13 -9.69 -6.49
C ASN A 188 -17.19 -9.28 -5.35
N CYS A 189 -17.13 -10.11 -4.32
CA CYS A 189 -16.15 -10.02 -3.24
C CYS A 189 -16.10 -11.36 -2.51
N ALA A 190 -14.90 -11.83 -2.18
CA ALA A 190 -14.66 -13.03 -1.40
C ALA A 190 -13.84 -12.70 -0.16
N THR A 191 -14.10 -13.40 0.94
CA THR A 191 -13.24 -13.38 2.13
C THR A 191 -12.17 -14.44 1.96
N ILE A 192 -10.89 -14.03 1.99
CA ILE A 192 -9.75 -14.93 1.89
C ILE A 192 -9.35 -15.47 3.27
N ALA A 193 -9.28 -14.56 4.26
CA ALA A 193 -8.97 -14.90 5.63
C ALA A 193 -9.63 -13.92 6.59
N THR A 194 -9.83 -14.35 7.83
CA THR A 194 -10.35 -13.48 8.90
C THR A 194 -9.79 -13.92 10.25
N ASN A 195 -9.61 -12.97 11.14
CA ASN A 195 -9.33 -13.20 12.56
C ASN A 195 -10.26 -12.32 13.42
N ASN A 196 -10.00 -12.19 14.70
CA ASN A 196 -10.87 -11.43 15.61
C ASN A 196 -10.97 -9.93 15.25
N LYS A 197 -9.96 -9.34 14.60
CA LYS A 197 -9.86 -7.90 14.33
C LYS A 197 -9.92 -7.58 12.84
N PHE A 198 -9.31 -8.40 11.99
CA PHE A 198 -9.10 -8.12 10.57
C PHE A 198 -9.78 -9.12 9.66
N VAL A 199 -10.04 -8.69 8.44
CA VAL A 199 -10.48 -9.51 7.32
C VAL A 199 -9.62 -9.18 6.09
N ILE A 200 -9.29 -10.20 5.31
CA ILE A 200 -8.68 -10.05 3.98
C ILE A 200 -9.76 -10.34 2.95
N LEU A 201 -9.99 -9.38 2.08
CA LEU A 201 -11.00 -9.44 1.03
C LEU A 201 -10.34 -9.46 -0.34
N LYS A 202 -10.94 -10.20 -1.27
CA LYS A 202 -10.57 -10.24 -2.68
C LYS A 202 -11.75 -9.89 -3.56
N ALA A 203 -11.52 -9.02 -4.54
CA ALA A 203 -12.47 -8.74 -5.61
C ALA A 203 -11.77 -8.90 -6.97
N VAL A 204 -12.51 -9.37 -7.98
CA VAL A 204 -11.99 -9.67 -9.32
C VAL A 204 -12.68 -8.77 -10.33
N LYS A 205 -11.89 -8.10 -11.20
CA LYS A 205 -12.44 -7.32 -12.30
C LYS A 205 -12.94 -8.24 -13.41
N GLN A 206 -14.24 -8.35 -13.51
CA GLN A 206 -14.90 -9.11 -14.59
C GLN A 206 -15.03 -8.30 -15.87
N GLY A 207 -14.90 -8.95 -17.03
CA GLY A 207 -15.30 -8.39 -18.32
C GLY A 207 -16.80 -8.09 -18.37
N ARG A 208 -17.23 -7.17 -19.22
CA ARG A 208 -18.66 -6.97 -19.48
C ARG A 208 -19.24 -8.28 -20.00
N ARG A 209 -20.24 -8.84 -19.31
CA ARG A 209 -21.10 -9.87 -19.93
C ARG A 209 -21.78 -9.20 -21.12
N ARG A 210 -21.59 -9.73 -22.29
CA ARG A 210 -22.37 -9.40 -23.49
C ARG A 210 -23.81 -9.87 -23.32
#